data_7f2661e13e83be63e8764e6d4575571a
#
_entry.id   7f2661e13e83be63e8764e6d4575571a
#
_cell.length_a   1.000
_cell.length_b   1.000
_cell.length_c   1.000
_cell.angle_alpha   90.00
_cell.angle_beta   90.00
_cell.angle_gamma   90.00
#
_symmetry.space_group_name_H-M   'P 1'
#
loop_
_entity.id
_entity.type
_entity.pdbx_description
1 polymer ?
#
loop_
_entity_poly.entity_id
_entity_poly.type
_entity_poly.pdbx_seq_one_letter_code
_entity_poly.pdbx_strand_id
1 'polypeptide(L)'
;MAEVIWTSPALDNLNEIAEYIALSNITAAKNLTLKVFDKISRLEIHPESGKRPIELNNLNYREVNVNPCRVFYKVDSDKVYILHVMRQEQDLRRFLLKS
;
A
#
# COMPACT_ATOMS: atom_id res chain seq x y z
N MET A 1 0.65 -10.60 17.70
CA MET A 1 0.84 -9.49 16.74
C MET A 1 1.38 -10.02 15.42
N ALA A 2 0.86 -9.49 14.33
CA ALA A 2 1.38 -9.84 13.01
C ALA A 2 2.66 -9.05 12.73
N GLU A 3 3.54 -9.62 11.95
CA GLU A 3 4.73 -8.93 11.47
C GLU A 3 4.41 -8.30 10.11
N VAL A 4 4.64 -6.99 9.99
CA VAL A 4 4.42 -6.27 8.74
C VAL A 4 5.73 -6.26 7.95
N ILE A 5 5.68 -6.81 6.74
CA ILE A 5 6.84 -6.92 5.86
C ILE A 5 6.58 -6.10 4.60
N TRP A 6 7.40 -5.07 4.39
CA TRP A 6 7.37 -4.29 3.16
C TRP A 6 8.20 -4.98 2.10
N THR A 7 7.56 -5.40 1.02
CA THR A 7 8.31 -5.97 -0.11
C THR A 7 9.05 -4.86 -0.86
N SER A 8 10.11 -5.23 -1.57
CA SER A 8 10.87 -4.27 -2.36
C SER A 8 10.01 -3.56 -3.40
N PRO A 9 9.14 -4.25 -4.15
CA PRO A 9 8.26 -3.55 -5.09
C PRO A 9 7.37 -2.50 -4.42
N ALA A 10 6.84 -2.80 -3.23
CA ALA A 10 5.98 -1.84 -2.53
C ALA A 10 6.76 -0.61 -2.09
N LEU A 11 7.98 -0.80 -1.57
CA LEU A 11 8.82 0.32 -1.18
C LEU A 11 9.21 1.18 -2.40
N ASP A 12 9.53 0.53 -3.52
CA ASP A 12 9.86 1.24 -4.75
C ASP A 12 8.67 2.05 -5.25
N ASN A 13 7.47 1.47 -5.23
CA ASN A 13 6.25 2.18 -5.62
C ASN A 13 6.03 3.43 -4.77
N LEU A 14 6.12 3.28 -3.46
CA LEU A 14 5.91 4.40 -2.54
C LEU A 14 6.95 5.49 -2.78
N ASN A 15 8.21 5.09 -2.97
CA ASN A 15 9.29 6.03 -3.22
C ASN A 15 9.07 6.81 -4.51
N GLU A 16 8.64 6.14 -5.59
CA GLU A 16 8.35 6.81 -6.86
C GLU A 16 7.23 7.83 -6.71
N ILE A 17 6.17 7.49 -5.99
CA ILE A 17 5.05 8.40 -5.75
C ILE A 17 5.53 9.61 -4.94
N ALA A 18 6.32 9.37 -3.89
CA ALA A 18 6.83 10.44 -3.05
C ALA A 18 7.77 11.36 -3.82
N GLU A 19 8.64 10.81 -4.66
CA GLU A 19 9.54 11.61 -5.49
C GLU A 19 8.77 12.50 -6.45
N TYR A 20 7.73 11.97 -7.07
CA TYR A 20 6.88 12.74 -7.98
C TYR A 20 6.22 13.92 -7.25
N ILE A 21 5.67 13.68 -6.06
CA ILE A 21 5.06 14.73 -5.26
C ILE A 21 6.10 15.76 -4.82
N ALA A 22 7.31 15.29 -4.49
CA ALA A 22 8.39 16.18 -4.02
C ALA A 22 8.84 17.19 -5.07
N LEU A 23 8.60 16.91 -6.36
CA LEU A 23 8.90 17.87 -7.42
C LEU A 23 8.19 19.20 -7.21
N SER A 24 6.99 19.18 -6.65
CA SER A 24 6.24 20.39 -6.36
C SER A 24 6.15 20.71 -4.87
N ASN A 25 6.28 19.72 -3.99
CA ASN A 25 6.12 19.97 -2.56
C ASN A 25 6.80 18.86 -1.73
N ILE A 26 8.02 19.16 -1.26
CA ILE A 26 8.81 18.22 -0.48
C ILE A 26 8.12 17.87 0.84
N THR A 27 7.51 18.86 1.50
CA THR A 27 6.82 18.64 2.77
C THR A 27 5.64 17.69 2.61
N ALA A 28 4.87 17.86 1.53
CA ALA A 28 3.75 16.96 1.24
C ALA A 28 4.22 15.53 1.00
N ALA A 29 5.35 15.35 0.31
CA ALA A 29 5.91 14.03 0.07
C ALA A 29 6.32 13.35 1.37
N LYS A 30 6.99 14.07 2.26
CA LYS A 30 7.38 13.54 3.57
C LYS A 30 6.17 13.18 4.41
N ASN A 31 5.17 14.04 4.43
CA ASN A 31 3.95 13.80 5.22
C ASN A 31 3.20 12.58 4.71
N LEU A 32 3.13 12.38 3.39
CA LEU A 32 2.50 11.21 2.82
C LEU A 32 3.20 9.92 3.24
N THR A 33 4.53 9.91 3.14
CA THR A 33 5.32 8.74 3.53
C THR A 33 5.08 8.38 4.99
N LEU A 34 5.11 9.37 5.89
CA LEU A 34 4.86 9.14 7.30
C LEU A 34 3.45 8.60 7.56
N LYS A 35 2.44 9.16 6.88
CA LYS A 35 1.07 8.70 7.02
C LYS A 35 0.91 7.26 6.56
N VAL A 36 1.55 6.90 5.46
CA VAL A 36 1.48 5.54 4.94
C VAL A 36 2.07 4.57 5.95
N PHE A 37 3.29 4.82 6.43
CA PHE A 37 3.91 3.92 7.39
C PHE A 37 3.12 3.85 8.70
N ASP A 38 2.59 4.96 9.17
CA ASP A 38 1.79 4.98 10.40
C ASP A 38 0.53 4.13 10.25
N LYS A 39 -0.21 4.34 9.18
CA LYS A 39 -1.46 3.63 8.97
C LYS A 39 -1.23 2.13 8.74
N ILE A 40 -0.18 1.78 8.01
CA ILE A 40 0.16 0.39 7.73
C ILE A 40 0.64 -0.33 9.00
N SER A 41 1.33 0.37 9.90
CA SER A 41 1.78 -0.25 11.14
C SER A 41 0.64 -0.80 11.99
N ARG A 42 -0.58 -0.26 11.83
CA ARG A 42 -1.77 -0.74 12.55
C ARG A 42 -2.18 -2.15 12.15
N LEU A 43 -1.69 -2.63 11.00
CA LEU A 43 -1.96 -3.99 10.57
C LEU A 43 -1.26 -5.03 11.46
N GLU A 44 -0.30 -4.63 12.27
CA GLU A 44 0.29 -5.52 13.27
C GLU A 44 -0.76 -6.03 14.26
N ILE A 45 -1.72 -5.18 14.61
CA ILE A 45 -2.78 -5.49 15.58
C ILE A 45 -4.05 -5.97 14.87
N HIS A 46 -4.38 -5.33 13.73
CA HIS A 46 -5.60 -5.62 12.98
C HIS A 46 -5.26 -5.99 11.54
N PRO A 47 -4.65 -7.18 11.31
CA PRO A 47 -4.16 -7.54 9.97
C PRO A 47 -5.26 -7.65 8.91
N GLU A 48 -6.50 -7.92 9.32
CA GLU A 48 -7.59 -8.09 8.37
C GLU A 48 -8.51 -6.86 8.29
N SER A 49 -8.04 -5.72 8.77
CA SER A 49 -8.85 -4.49 8.79
C SER A 49 -8.99 -3.83 7.42
N GLY A 50 -8.12 -4.14 6.48
CA GLY A 50 -8.23 -3.58 5.12
C GLY A 50 -9.42 -4.17 4.38
N LYS A 51 -9.93 -3.41 3.41
CA LYS A 51 -11.06 -3.87 2.59
C LYS A 51 -10.57 -4.70 1.43
N ARG A 52 -11.47 -5.47 0.82
CA ARG A 52 -11.12 -6.22 -0.39
C ARG A 52 -11.15 -5.29 -1.59
N PRO A 53 -10.12 -5.33 -2.47
CA PRO A 53 -10.13 -4.52 -3.68
C PRO A 53 -11.29 -4.90 -4.59
N ILE A 54 -11.97 -3.91 -5.17
CA ILE A 54 -13.08 -4.14 -6.07
C ILE A 54 -12.63 -4.96 -7.28
N GLU A 55 -11.43 -4.68 -7.78
CA GLU A 55 -10.87 -5.34 -8.97
C GLU A 55 -10.59 -6.83 -8.74
N LEU A 56 -10.31 -7.22 -7.49
CA LEU A 56 -9.87 -8.58 -7.14
C LEU A 56 -10.61 -9.11 -5.92
N ASN A 57 -11.94 -8.94 -5.90
CA ASN A 57 -12.73 -9.27 -4.72
C ASN A 57 -12.81 -10.77 -4.40
N ASN A 58 -12.42 -11.63 -5.35
CA ASN A 58 -12.39 -13.07 -5.15
C ASN A 58 -11.00 -13.60 -4.77
N LEU A 59 -10.02 -12.73 -4.58
CA LEU A 59 -8.67 -13.11 -4.17
C LEU A 59 -8.40 -12.64 -2.75
N ASN A 60 -7.36 -13.17 -2.15
CA ASN A 60 -7.02 -12.87 -0.74
C ASN A 60 -6.22 -11.59 -0.57
N TYR A 61 -6.38 -10.64 -1.48
CA TYR A 61 -5.79 -9.33 -1.34
C TYR A 61 -6.69 -8.42 -0.51
N ARG A 62 -6.06 -7.52 0.22
CA ARG A 62 -6.74 -6.45 0.94
C ARG A 62 -6.07 -5.13 0.62
N GLU A 63 -6.77 -4.02 0.83
CA GLU A 63 -6.20 -2.71 0.63
C GLU A 63 -6.51 -1.76 1.78
N VAL A 64 -5.58 -0.86 2.02
CA VAL A 64 -5.74 0.27 2.93
C VAL A 64 -5.56 1.53 2.11
N ASN A 65 -6.50 2.47 2.24
CA ASN A 65 -6.41 3.74 1.52
C ASN A 65 -5.74 4.78 2.41
N VAL A 66 -4.68 5.38 1.89
CA VAL A 66 -4.00 6.51 2.50
C VAL A 66 -3.90 7.56 1.41
N ASN A 67 -4.91 8.42 1.31
CA ASN A 67 -5.06 9.37 0.21
C ASN A 67 -3.76 10.12 -0.08
N PRO A 68 -3.24 10.17 -1.31
CA PRO A 68 -3.86 9.68 -2.55
C PRO A 68 -3.48 8.25 -2.95
N CYS A 69 -3.03 7.44 -2.01
CA CYS A 69 -2.51 6.11 -2.31
C CYS A 69 -3.47 4.99 -1.91
N ARG A 70 -3.35 3.89 -2.64
CA ARG A 70 -3.94 2.59 -2.29
C ARG A 70 -2.78 1.66 -1.97
N VAL A 71 -2.81 1.01 -0.81
CA VAL A 71 -1.76 0.07 -0.38
C VAL A 71 -2.35 -1.32 -0.36
N PHE A 72 -1.80 -2.23 -1.15
CA PHE A 72 -2.28 -3.60 -1.27
C PHE A 72 -1.41 -4.54 -0.47
N TYR A 73 -2.06 -5.45 0.24
CA TYR A 73 -1.34 -6.41 1.07
C TYR A 73 -2.08 -7.74 1.11
N LYS A 74 -1.39 -8.76 1.60
CA LYS A 74 -2.02 -10.05 1.93
C LYS A 74 -1.54 -10.50 3.29
N VAL A 75 -2.37 -11.31 3.94
CA VAL A 75 -2.05 -11.91 5.23
C VAL A 75 -1.72 -13.39 5.00
N ASP A 76 -0.61 -13.84 5.56
CA ASP A 76 -0.19 -15.23 5.50
C ASP A 76 0.32 -15.62 6.89
N SER A 77 -0.47 -16.44 7.60
CA SER A 77 -0.21 -16.80 9.00
C SER A 77 -0.13 -15.55 9.87
N ASP A 78 1.02 -15.32 10.50
CA ASP A 78 1.26 -14.17 11.38
C ASP A 78 1.97 -13.02 10.66
N LYS A 79 2.02 -13.05 9.32
CA LYS A 79 2.74 -12.05 8.54
C LYS A 79 1.79 -11.29 7.62
N VAL A 80 2.07 -10.00 7.47
CA VAL A 80 1.36 -9.12 6.55
C VAL A 80 2.38 -8.65 5.52
N TYR A 81 2.17 -9.04 4.27
CA TYR A 81 3.08 -8.65 3.19
C TYR A 81 2.49 -7.47 2.43
N ILE A 82 3.20 -6.34 2.45
CA ILE A 82 2.79 -5.17 1.68
C ILE A 82 3.33 -5.37 0.26
N LEU A 83 2.42 -5.50 -0.70
CA LEU A 83 2.76 -5.97 -2.05
C LEU A 83 2.94 -4.84 -3.05
N HIS A 84 2.04 -3.87 -3.03
CA HIS A 84 2.04 -2.78 -4.01
C HIS A 84 1.47 -1.52 -3.39
N VAL A 85 1.96 -0.37 -3.87
CA VAL A 85 1.38 0.94 -3.55
C VAL A 85 1.10 1.62 -4.89
N MET A 86 -0.11 2.14 -5.06
CA MET A 86 -0.45 2.87 -6.29
C MET A 86 -1.37 4.05 -5.94
N ARG A 87 -1.53 4.97 -6.89
CA ARG A 87 -2.44 6.09 -6.69
C ARG A 87 -3.89 5.64 -6.86
N GLN A 88 -4.81 6.34 -6.21
CA GLN A 88 -6.21 5.92 -6.14
C GLN A 88 -6.89 5.80 -7.50
N GLU A 89 -6.48 6.61 -8.48
CA GLU A 89 -7.06 6.59 -9.81
C GLU A 89 -6.56 5.43 -10.69
N GLN A 90 -5.57 4.67 -10.24
CA GLN A 90 -5.03 3.55 -11.00
C GLN A 90 -5.83 2.28 -10.75
N ASP A 91 -5.90 1.42 -11.76
CA ASP A 91 -6.61 0.14 -11.68
C ASP A 91 -5.59 -0.97 -11.39
N LEU A 92 -5.82 -1.72 -10.32
CA LEU A 92 -4.91 -2.79 -9.88
C LEU A 92 -4.72 -3.86 -10.96
N ARG A 93 -5.78 -4.20 -11.71
CA ARG A 93 -5.68 -5.21 -12.75
C ARG A 93 -4.68 -4.82 -13.84
N ARG A 94 -4.68 -3.55 -14.22
CA ARG A 94 -3.72 -3.05 -15.22
C ARG A 94 -2.29 -3.16 -14.70
N PHE A 95 -2.11 -2.89 -13.43
CA PHE A 95 -0.79 -2.98 -12.78
C PHE A 95 -0.29 -4.44 -12.80
N LEU A 96 -1.14 -5.40 -12.44
CA LEU A 96 -0.77 -6.80 -12.39
C LEU A 96 -0.50 -7.37 -13.78
N LEU A 97 -1.23 -6.92 -14.79
CA LEU A 97 -1.05 -7.41 -16.16
C LEU A 97 0.23 -6.92 -16.83
N LYS A 98 0.85 -5.88 -16.28
CA LYS A 98 2.11 -5.36 -16.82
C LYS A 98 3.34 -6.12 -16.34
N SER A 99 3.20 -6.86 -15.28
CA SER A 99 4.36 -7.51 -14.66
C SER A 99 4.62 -8.93 -15.17
#